data_b893b93b30a9a0ae18797b08d14d2ca7
#
_entry.id   b893b93b30a9a0ae18797b08d14d2ca7
#
_cell.length_a   1.000
_cell.length_b   1.000
_cell.length_c   1.000
_cell.angle_alpha   90.00
_cell.angle_beta   90.00
_cell.angle_gamma   90.00
#
_symmetry.space_group_name_H-M   'P 1'
#
loop_
_entity.id
_entity.type
_entity.pdbx_description
1 polymer ?
#
loop_
_entity_poly.entity_id
_entity_poly.type
_entity_poly.pdbx_seq_one_letter_code
_entity_poly.pdbx_strand_id
1 'polypeptide(L)'
;MNALWMLVASVLFSVMGACVKFAGRHYGVTEILFYRSLIGAACLFAFVQFRGTSLATPLAGLHLRRGVVGTAAVFLWFYATTALPLGTALTLNYTSPLFLALLVMGVAMRSRGRIDWPLMATVGIGFVGVILVLQPNFAPGQAIGAAAGLASGVLSAVAYWQVKELGERGEPEWRVVFYFSLTGAILGGLGSLAIGFTEHTPGGALLLLVIGISTLLAQLAMTRAYGQGRTETAASLQFSAVVFASFLGVTLFDDEIPLIGWAGIAVIVASGIASTALTARRRALRTASTEFPDRS
;
A
#
# COMPACT_ATOMS: atom_id res chain seq x y z
N MET A 1 -14.85 -0.97 -11.28
CA MET A 1 -15.13 -0.29 -10.00
C MET A 1 -14.21 -0.73 -8.85
N ASN A 2 -13.69 -1.99 -8.86
CA ASN A 2 -12.90 -2.48 -7.70
C ASN A 2 -11.59 -1.71 -7.45
N ALA A 3 -10.90 -1.21 -8.49
CA ALA A 3 -9.70 -0.38 -8.31
C ALA A 3 -9.94 0.92 -7.49
N LEU A 4 -11.18 1.46 -7.47
CA LEU A 4 -11.53 2.65 -6.68
C LEU A 4 -11.43 2.42 -5.17
N TRP A 5 -11.44 1.15 -4.70
CA TRP A 5 -11.16 0.85 -3.30
C TRP A 5 -9.76 1.31 -2.88
N MET A 6 -8.86 1.56 -3.85
CA MET A 6 -7.55 2.13 -3.55
C MET A 6 -7.65 3.57 -3.00
N LEU A 7 -8.64 4.37 -3.40
CA LEU A 7 -8.86 5.70 -2.82
C LEU A 7 -9.25 5.59 -1.34
N VAL A 8 -10.13 4.64 -0.99
CA VAL A 8 -10.48 4.35 0.40
C VAL A 8 -9.24 3.90 1.18
N ALA A 9 -8.45 2.99 0.61
CA ALA A 9 -7.19 2.57 1.22
C ALA A 9 -6.23 3.74 1.42
N SER A 10 -6.12 4.65 0.44
CA SER A 10 -5.24 5.82 0.50
C SER A 10 -5.62 6.78 1.62
N VAL A 11 -6.91 7.09 1.82
CA VAL A 11 -7.39 7.90 2.94
C VAL A 11 -7.03 7.24 4.27
N LEU A 12 -7.35 5.95 4.41
CA LEU A 12 -7.13 5.20 5.65
C LEU A 12 -5.64 5.04 5.98
N PHE A 13 -4.78 4.80 4.97
CA PHE A 13 -3.33 4.79 5.16
C PHE A 13 -2.77 6.16 5.53
N SER A 14 -3.35 7.23 5.02
CA SER A 14 -2.93 8.59 5.38
C SER A 14 -3.30 8.92 6.83
N VAL A 15 -4.50 8.54 7.27
CA VAL A 15 -4.92 8.64 8.69
C VAL A 15 -4.00 7.81 9.57
N MET A 16 -3.75 6.54 9.19
CA MET A 16 -2.81 5.68 9.89
C MET A 16 -1.42 6.33 9.99
N GLY A 17 -0.90 6.87 8.88
CA GLY A 17 0.41 7.53 8.84
C GLY A 17 0.50 8.73 9.78
N ALA A 18 -0.53 9.56 9.83
CA ALA A 18 -0.63 10.67 10.78
C ALA A 18 -0.61 10.17 12.23
N CYS A 19 -1.40 9.13 12.55
CA CYS A 19 -1.41 8.51 13.88
C CYS A 19 -0.05 7.88 14.23
N VAL A 20 0.63 7.25 13.27
CA VAL A 20 1.99 6.69 13.47
C VAL A 20 3.00 7.79 13.75
N LYS A 21 2.92 8.96 13.08
CA LYS A 21 3.78 10.13 13.37
C LYS A 21 3.62 10.61 14.82
N PHE A 22 2.40 10.60 15.37
CA PHE A 22 2.16 10.90 16.78
C PHE A 22 2.66 9.78 17.71
N ALA A 23 2.34 8.51 17.39
CA ALA A 23 2.72 7.35 18.20
C ALA A 23 4.24 7.15 18.28
N GLY A 24 4.96 7.41 17.18
CA GLY A 24 6.41 7.27 17.08
C GLY A 24 7.22 8.20 18.01
N ARG A 25 6.56 9.19 18.66
CA ARG A 25 7.19 10.00 19.72
C ARG A 25 7.35 9.24 21.04
N HIS A 26 6.62 8.14 21.19
CA HIS A 26 6.56 7.39 22.46
C HIS A 26 6.82 5.88 22.25
N TYR A 27 6.28 5.31 21.19
CA TYR A 27 6.38 3.87 20.89
C TYR A 27 7.45 3.55 19.86
N GLY A 28 8.16 2.42 20.07
CA GLY A 28 9.11 1.90 19.10
C GLY A 28 8.40 1.37 17.82
N VAL A 29 9.16 1.34 16.73
CA VAL A 29 8.66 0.88 15.41
C VAL A 29 8.14 -0.56 15.44
N THR A 30 8.87 -1.46 16.10
CA THR A 30 8.49 -2.87 16.22
C THR A 30 7.20 -3.02 17.02
N GLU A 31 7.00 -2.17 18.03
CA GLU A 31 5.84 -2.15 18.89
C GLU A 31 4.60 -1.63 18.14
N ILE A 32 4.72 -0.54 17.38
CA ILE A 32 3.64 -0.05 16.51
C ILE A 32 3.28 -1.13 15.49
N LEU A 33 4.26 -1.79 14.88
CA LEU A 33 4.04 -2.89 13.94
C LEU A 33 3.32 -4.07 14.60
N PHE A 34 3.72 -4.43 15.83
CA PHE A 34 3.08 -5.48 16.62
C PHE A 34 1.61 -5.19 16.88
N TYR A 35 1.29 -4.05 17.51
CA TYR A 35 -0.09 -3.73 17.90
C TYR A 35 -1.00 -3.55 16.70
N ARG A 36 -0.58 -2.83 15.65
CA ARG A 36 -1.40 -2.68 14.45
C ARG A 36 -1.74 -4.03 13.80
N SER A 37 -0.78 -4.96 13.81
CA SER A 37 -0.93 -6.27 13.20
C SER A 37 -1.74 -7.21 14.10
N LEU A 38 -1.51 -7.17 15.42
CA LEU A 38 -2.28 -7.93 16.40
C LEU A 38 -3.76 -7.56 16.37
N ILE A 39 -4.08 -6.26 16.37
CA ILE A 39 -5.46 -5.76 16.27
C ILE A 39 -6.12 -6.26 15.00
N GLY A 40 -5.44 -6.16 13.86
CA GLY A 40 -5.94 -6.65 12.58
C GLY A 40 -6.21 -8.16 12.60
N ALA A 41 -5.26 -8.96 13.11
CA ALA A 41 -5.40 -10.41 13.23
C ALA A 41 -6.53 -10.79 14.20
N ALA A 42 -6.62 -10.14 15.37
CA ALA A 42 -7.67 -10.41 16.35
C ALA A 42 -9.08 -10.06 15.82
N CYS A 43 -9.25 -8.91 15.19
CA CYS A 43 -10.53 -8.51 14.57
C CYS A 43 -10.96 -9.50 13.48
N LEU A 44 -10.04 -9.92 12.61
CA LEU A 44 -10.36 -10.88 11.54
C LEU A 44 -10.58 -12.28 12.09
N PHE A 45 -9.86 -12.69 13.12
CA PHE A 45 -10.12 -13.96 13.79
C PHE A 45 -11.53 -13.98 14.42
N ALA A 46 -11.91 -12.90 15.12
CA ALA A 46 -13.26 -12.75 15.67
C ALA A 46 -14.32 -12.79 14.54
N PHE A 47 -14.09 -12.07 13.43
CA PHE A 47 -14.98 -12.09 12.27
C PHE A 47 -15.18 -13.52 11.72
N VAL A 48 -14.11 -14.30 11.59
CA VAL A 48 -14.13 -15.69 11.11
C VAL A 48 -14.96 -16.58 12.04
N GLN A 49 -14.77 -16.43 13.35
CA GLN A 49 -15.54 -17.19 14.34
C GLN A 49 -17.05 -16.86 14.30
N PHE A 50 -17.39 -15.56 14.22
CA PHE A 50 -18.79 -15.13 14.13
C PHE A 50 -19.48 -15.57 12.82
N ARG A 51 -18.73 -15.65 11.72
CA ARG A 51 -19.27 -16.07 10.41
C ARG A 51 -19.25 -17.58 10.20
N GLY A 52 -18.62 -18.35 11.08
CA GLY A 52 -18.45 -19.79 10.91
C GLY A 52 -17.63 -20.17 9.65
N THR A 53 -16.76 -19.25 9.17
CA THR A 53 -15.92 -19.47 8.01
C THR A 53 -14.60 -20.10 8.42
N SER A 54 -13.86 -20.70 7.47
CA SER A 54 -12.59 -21.38 7.78
C SER A 54 -11.39 -20.54 7.37
N LEU A 55 -10.37 -20.49 8.24
CA LEU A 55 -9.05 -19.95 7.91
C LEU A 55 -8.23 -20.90 7.01
N ALA A 56 -8.61 -22.16 6.95
CA ALA A 56 -7.88 -23.14 6.13
C ALA A 56 -7.84 -22.71 4.66
N THR A 57 -6.66 -22.86 4.04
CA THR A 57 -6.43 -22.52 2.64
C THR A 57 -5.42 -23.48 2.02
N PRO A 58 -5.60 -23.91 0.76
CA PRO A 58 -4.61 -24.68 0.02
C PRO A 58 -3.41 -23.79 -0.39
N LEU A 59 -3.50 -22.47 -0.25
CA LEU A 59 -2.50 -21.48 -0.65
C LEU A 59 -1.63 -20.96 0.50
N ALA A 60 -1.48 -21.74 1.60
CA ALA A 60 -0.74 -21.36 2.80
C ALA A 60 0.69 -20.87 2.49
N GLY A 61 1.40 -21.52 1.55
CA GLY A 61 2.72 -21.10 1.12
C GLY A 61 2.75 -19.70 0.47
N LEU A 62 1.71 -19.34 -0.30
CA LEU A 62 1.61 -18.03 -0.93
C LEU A 62 1.27 -16.95 0.12
N HIS A 63 0.39 -17.26 1.08
CA HIS A 63 0.12 -16.39 2.23
C HIS A 63 1.39 -16.13 3.06
N LEU A 64 2.17 -17.16 3.35
CA LEU A 64 3.43 -17.03 4.09
C LEU A 64 4.42 -16.13 3.33
N ARG A 65 4.62 -16.38 2.02
CA ARG A 65 5.48 -15.54 1.17
C ARG A 65 5.02 -14.09 1.17
N ARG A 66 3.69 -13.84 1.01
CA ARG A 66 3.10 -12.49 1.09
C ARG A 66 3.34 -11.86 2.46
N GLY A 67 3.16 -12.61 3.53
CA GLY A 67 3.39 -12.16 4.90
C GLY A 67 4.83 -11.74 5.13
N VAL A 68 5.78 -12.61 4.83
CA VAL A 68 7.22 -12.37 5.02
C VAL A 68 7.72 -11.21 4.15
N VAL A 69 7.44 -11.24 2.84
CA VAL A 69 7.89 -10.19 1.92
C VAL A 69 7.28 -8.84 2.29
N GLY A 70 5.98 -8.80 2.59
CA GLY A 70 5.32 -7.57 2.98
C GLY A 70 5.81 -7.01 4.33
N THR A 71 6.07 -7.87 5.30
CA THR A 71 6.62 -7.44 6.59
C THR A 71 8.06 -6.95 6.45
N ALA A 72 8.90 -7.64 5.67
CA ALA A 72 10.24 -7.17 5.35
C ALA A 72 10.24 -5.81 4.64
N ALA A 73 9.31 -5.60 3.70
CA ALA A 73 9.13 -4.29 3.07
C ALA A 73 8.84 -3.18 4.08
N VAL A 74 7.96 -3.45 5.06
CA VAL A 74 7.63 -2.49 6.12
C VAL A 74 8.82 -2.21 7.02
N PHE A 75 9.59 -3.21 7.43
CA PHE A 75 10.80 -3.00 8.23
C PHE A 75 11.83 -2.14 7.50
N LEU A 76 12.10 -2.42 6.22
CA LEU A 76 13.02 -1.62 5.43
C LEU A 76 12.52 -0.18 5.23
N TRP A 77 11.23 0.00 5.06
CA TRP A 77 10.63 1.34 5.00
C TRP A 77 10.82 2.09 6.30
N PHE A 78 10.57 1.47 7.44
CA PHE A 78 10.79 2.08 8.74
C PHE A 78 12.27 2.43 8.96
N TYR A 79 13.19 1.53 8.60
CA TYR A 79 14.62 1.86 8.65
C TYR A 79 14.95 3.07 7.77
N ALA A 80 14.42 3.12 6.55
CA ALA A 80 14.63 4.26 5.67
C ALA A 80 14.08 5.57 6.27
N THR A 81 12.93 5.54 6.98
CA THR A 81 12.38 6.74 7.64
C THR A 81 13.20 7.25 8.82
N THR A 82 14.02 6.39 9.44
CA THR A 82 14.96 6.81 10.49
C THR A 82 16.29 7.36 9.93
N ALA A 83 16.69 6.88 8.74
CA ALA A 83 17.98 7.21 8.12
C ALA A 83 17.91 8.35 7.11
N LEU A 84 16.71 8.72 6.63
CA LEU A 84 16.47 9.70 5.57
C LEU A 84 15.43 10.75 6.00
N PRO A 85 15.43 11.94 5.37
CA PRO A 85 14.28 12.84 5.44
C PRO A 85 12.99 12.09 5.03
N LEU A 86 11.89 12.34 5.74
CA LEU A 86 10.63 11.59 5.58
C LEU A 86 10.15 11.62 4.12
N GLY A 87 10.19 12.78 3.46
CA GLY A 87 9.81 12.91 2.05
C GLY A 87 10.63 12.00 1.12
N THR A 88 11.95 11.89 1.36
CA THR A 88 12.83 11.01 0.60
C THR A 88 12.50 9.53 0.84
N ALA A 89 12.32 9.12 2.09
CA ALA A 89 11.95 7.74 2.44
C ALA A 89 10.59 7.33 1.84
N LEU A 90 9.60 8.23 1.90
CA LEU A 90 8.29 8.02 1.29
C LEU A 90 8.39 7.93 -0.24
N THR A 91 9.13 8.82 -0.89
CA THR A 91 9.32 8.77 -2.35
C THR A 91 9.91 7.45 -2.80
N LEU A 92 10.92 6.95 -2.09
CA LEU A 92 11.54 5.67 -2.39
C LEU A 92 10.57 4.49 -2.20
N ASN A 93 9.76 4.50 -1.16
CA ASN A 93 8.72 3.47 -0.96
C ASN A 93 7.63 3.56 -2.04
N TYR A 94 7.22 4.77 -2.45
CA TYR A 94 6.25 4.99 -3.53
C TYR A 94 6.80 4.68 -4.94
N THR A 95 8.04 4.19 -5.08
CA THR A 95 8.48 3.52 -6.30
C THR A 95 7.79 2.17 -6.51
N SER A 96 7.13 1.61 -5.48
CA SER A 96 6.45 0.32 -5.55
C SER A 96 5.40 0.20 -6.66
N PRO A 97 4.54 1.20 -6.98
CA PRO A 97 3.66 1.14 -8.14
C PRO A 97 4.40 1.07 -9.47
N LEU A 98 5.58 1.71 -9.58
CA LEU A 98 6.41 1.63 -10.79
C LEU A 98 6.98 0.21 -10.97
N PHE A 99 7.57 -0.37 -9.91
CA PHE A 99 8.07 -1.74 -9.95
C PHE A 99 6.96 -2.75 -10.20
N LEU A 100 5.76 -2.52 -9.66
CA LEU A 100 4.60 -3.36 -9.94
C LEU A 100 4.18 -3.25 -11.42
N ALA A 101 4.18 -2.05 -11.99
CA ALA A 101 3.92 -1.85 -13.41
C ALA A 101 4.96 -2.56 -14.29
N LEU A 102 6.25 -2.52 -13.92
CA LEU A 102 7.31 -3.27 -14.59
C LEU A 102 7.12 -4.78 -14.47
N LEU A 103 6.68 -5.30 -13.32
CA LEU A 103 6.35 -6.72 -13.16
C LEU A 103 5.19 -7.14 -14.07
N VAL A 104 4.12 -6.35 -14.11
CA VAL A 104 2.97 -6.58 -15.02
C VAL A 104 3.43 -6.60 -16.47
N MET A 105 4.26 -5.63 -16.86
CA MET A 105 4.82 -5.54 -18.21
C MET A 105 5.70 -6.76 -18.54
N GLY A 106 6.60 -7.15 -17.64
CA GLY A 106 7.49 -8.31 -17.83
C GLY A 106 6.70 -9.62 -18.03
N VAL A 107 5.63 -9.83 -17.24
CA VAL A 107 4.75 -10.99 -17.42
C VAL A 107 3.99 -10.91 -18.73
N ALA A 108 3.46 -9.74 -19.12
CA ALA A 108 2.78 -9.57 -20.38
C ALA A 108 3.71 -9.87 -21.59
N MET A 109 4.96 -9.41 -21.54
CA MET A 109 5.96 -9.70 -22.58
C MET A 109 6.26 -11.20 -22.70
N ARG A 110 6.42 -11.87 -21.54
CA ARG A 110 6.73 -13.32 -21.50
C ARG A 110 5.56 -14.17 -22.01
N SER A 111 4.33 -13.78 -21.73
CA SER A 111 3.12 -14.48 -22.17
C SER A 111 2.63 -14.06 -23.55
N ARG A 112 3.39 -13.26 -24.30
CA ARG A 112 2.98 -12.62 -25.58
C ARG A 112 1.67 -11.83 -25.46
N GLY A 113 1.36 -11.34 -24.24
CA GLY A 113 0.21 -10.50 -23.95
C GLY A 113 0.39 -9.08 -24.47
N ARG A 114 -0.70 -8.32 -24.53
CA ARG A 114 -0.66 -6.90 -24.91
C ARG A 114 -0.31 -6.03 -23.72
N ILE A 115 0.70 -5.18 -23.86
CA ILE A 115 1.05 -4.14 -22.89
C ILE A 115 0.08 -2.97 -23.06
N ASP A 116 -0.44 -2.49 -21.93
CA ASP A 116 -1.32 -1.33 -21.88
C ASP A 116 -0.50 -0.06 -21.64
N TRP A 117 0.20 0.41 -22.66
CA TRP A 117 1.08 1.58 -22.58
C TRP A 117 0.41 2.84 -22.00
N PRO A 118 -0.84 3.20 -22.38
CA PRO A 118 -1.50 4.35 -21.76
C PRO A 118 -1.70 4.22 -20.26
N LEU A 119 -2.00 3.02 -19.74
CA LEU A 119 -2.11 2.79 -18.30
C LEU A 119 -0.75 2.77 -17.61
N MET A 120 0.29 2.22 -18.25
CA MET A 120 1.66 2.31 -17.72
C MET A 120 2.12 3.77 -17.61
N ALA A 121 1.81 4.59 -18.62
CA ALA A 121 2.13 6.02 -18.62
C ALA A 121 1.45 6.76 -17.45
N THR A 122 0.20 6.42 -17.07
CA THR A 122 -0.44 7.06 -15.90
C THR A 122 0.30 6.77 -14.61
N VAL A 123 0.87 5.58 -14.44
CA VAL A 123 1.68 5.26 -13.25
C VAL A 123 2.95 6.11 -13.23
N GLY A 124 3.66 6.22 -14.36
CA GLY A 124 4.86 7.06 -14.45
C GLY A 124 4.58 8.54 -14.19
N ILE A 125 3.51 9.09 -14.79
CA ILE A 125 3.09 10.48 -14.60
C ILE A 125 2.70 10.72 -13.13
N GLY A 126 1.93 9.81 -12.52
CA GLY A 126 1.56 9.92 -11.11
C GLY A 126 2.77 9.95 -10.18
N PHE A 127 3.81 9.16 -10.49
CA PHE A 127 5.06 9.18 -9.72
C PHE A 127 5.84 10.50 -9.87
N VAL A 128 5.83 11.13 -11.05
CA VAL A 128 6.37 12.50 -11.21
C VAL A 128 5.66 13.45 -10.25
N GLY A 129 4.35 13.37 -10.12
CA GLY A 129 3.58 14.13 -9.13
C GLY A 129 4.04 13.85 -7.68
N VAL A 130 4.32 12.59 -7.32
CA VAL A 130 4.87 12.22 -6.00
C VAL A 130 6.21 12.91 -5.75
N ILE A 131 7.12 12.92 -6.73
CA ILE A 131 8.41 13.60 -6.62
C ILE A 131 8.23 15.10 -6.39
N LEU A 132 7.30 15.74 -7.09
CA LEU A 132 7.01 17.18 -6.94
C LEU A 132 6.43 17.52 -5.56
N VAL A 133 5.60 16.64 -4.97
CA VAL A 133 5.04 16.85 -3.64
C VAL A 133 6.08 16.63 -2.54
N LEU A 134 6.79 15.49 -2.61
CA LEU A 134 7.66 15.05 -1.52
C LEU A 134 9.09 15.62 -1.59
N GLN A 135 9.50 16.15 -2.74
CA GLN A 135 10.79 16.81 -2.97
C GLN A 135 11.97 16.04 -2.33
N PRO A 136 12.24 14.80 -2.76
CA PRO A 136 13.25 13.97 -2.13
C PRO A 136 14.63 14.65 -2.17
N ASN A 137 15.31 14.64 -1.04
CA ASN A 137 16.67 15.18 -0.91
C ASN A 137 17.62 14.08 -0.41
N PHE A 138 18.81 14.01 -1.01
CA PHE A 138 19.84 13.04 -0.68
C PHE A 138 21.11 13.76 -0.22
N ALA A 139 21.50 13.52 1.03
CA ALA A 139 22.75 14.02 1.58
C ALA A 139 23.86 12.95 1.50
N PRO A 140 25.15 13.36 1.52
CA PRO A 140 26.26 12.43 1.64
C PRO A 140 26.11 11.52 2.88
N GLY A 141 26.46 10.24 2.76
CA GLY A 141 26.35 9.25 3.85
C GLY A 141 24.98 8.55 3.97
N GLN A 142 23.96 8.93 3.22
CA GLN A 142 22.61 8.36 3.29
C GLN A 142 22.39 7.15 2.35
N ALA A 143 23.45 6.60 1.74
CA ALA A 143 23.35 5.52 0.73
C ALA A 143 22.64 4.27 1.26
N ILE A 144 22.91 3.85 2.51
CA ILE A 144 22.28 2.64 3.11
C ILE A 144 20.78 2.88 3.32
N GLY A 145 20.40 4.07 3.83
CA GLY A 145 18.99 4.45 3.98
C GLY A 145 18.26 4.48 2.64
N ALA A 146 18.89 5.05 1.60
CA ALA A 146 18.36 5.09 0.25
C ALA A 146 18.18 3.69 -0.35
N ALA A 147 19.17 2.80 -0.19
CA ALA A 147 19.08 1.41 -0.62
C ALA A 147 17.94 0.66 0.10
N ALA A 148 17.79 0.86 1.41
CA ALA A 148 16.69 0.27 2.18
C ALA A 148 15.33 0.79 1.72
N GLY A 149 15.18 2.10 1.50
CA GLY A 149 13.94 2.70 0.98
C GLY A 149 13.56 2.17 -0.39
N LEU A 150 14.51 2.06 -1.32
CA LEU A 150 14.29 1.50 -2.65
C LEU A 150 13.95 0.01 -2.57
N ALA A 151 14.68 -0.77 -1.77
CA ALA A 151 14.42 -2.19 -1.55
C ALA A 151 13.01 -2.40 -0.96
N SER A 152 12.56 -1.52 -0.04
CA SER A 152 11.19 -1.55 0.47
C SER A 152 10.17 -1.36 -0.63
N GLY A 153 10.40 -0.44 -1.58
CA GLY A 153 9.56 -0.23 -2.76
C GLY A 153 9.46 -1.48 -3.64
N VAL A 154 10.61 -2.12 -3.93
CA VAL A 154 10.66 -3.37 -4.71
C VAL A 154 9.90 -4.50 -4.00
N LEU A 155 10.15 -4.72 -2.70
CA LEU A 155 9.46 -5.76 -1.93
C LEU A 155 7.97 -5.48 -1.79
N SER A 156 7.57 -4.21 -1.65
CA SER A 156 6.16 -3.81 -1.68
C SER A 156 5.50 -4.16 -3.01
N ALA A 157 6.17 -3.91 -4.14
CA ALA A 157 5.68 -4.31 -5.46
C ALA A 157 5.47 -5.82 -5.57
N VAL A 158 6.44 -6.62 -5.10
CA VAL A 158 6.32 -8.09 -5.06
C VAL A 158 5.16 -8.51 -4.15
N ALA A 159 5.00 -7.88 -2.99
CA ALA A 159 3.89 -8.14 -2.09
C ALA A 159 2.53 -7.83 -2.72
N TYR A 160 2.39 -6.72 -3.46
CA TYR A 160 1.15 -6.35 -4.18
C TYR A 160 0.87 -7.30 -5.34
N TRP A 161 1.92 -7.77 -6.05
CA TRP A 161 1.78 -8.83 -7.03
C TRP A 161 1.22 -10.12 -6.42
N GLN A 162 1.71 -10.51 -5.23
CA GLN A 162 1.20 -11.69 -4.51
C GLN A 162 -0.25 -11.50 -4.05
N VAL A 163 -0.66 -10.28 -3.67
CA VAL A 163 -2.06 -9.95 -3.39
C VAL A 163 -2.94 -10.14 -4.63
N LYS A 164 -2.46 -9.67 -5.80
CA LYS A 164 -3.13 -9.90 -7.07
C LYS A 164 -3.27 -11.40 -7.36
N GLU A 165 -2.18 -12.16 -7.23
CA GLU A 165 -2.15 -13.61 -7.47
C GLU A 165 -3.12 -14.36 -6.54
N LEU A 166 -3.17 -14.01 -5.25
CA LEU A 166 -4.13 -14.58 -4.29
C LEU A 166 -5.57 -14.26 -4.69
N GLY A 167 -5.85 -13.02 -5.10
CA GLY A 167 -7.18 -12.61 -5.56
C GLY A 167 -7.62 -13.33 -6.85
N GLU A 168 -6.71 -13.54 -7.81
CA GLU A 168 -6.97 -14.30 -9.04
C GLU A 168 -7.24 -15.79 -8.76
N ARG A 169 -6.67 -16.33 -7.68
CA ARG A 169 -6.94 -17.70 -7.21
C ARG A 169 -8.19 -17.84 -6.32
N GLY A 170 -8.96 -16.77 -6.17
CA GLY A 170 -10.22 -16.75 -5.44
C GLY A 170 -10.08 -16.65 -3.91
N GLU A 171 -8.90 -16.29 -3.39
CA GLU A 171 -8.75 -16.05 -1.95
C GLU A 171 -9.51 -14.79 -1.54
N PRO A 172 -10.35 -14.87 -0.48
CA PRO A 172 -11.07 -13.70 0.01
C PRO A 172 -10.13 -12.71 0.68
N GLU A 173 -10.42 -11.41 0.54
CA GLU A 173 -9.57 -10.32 1.02
C GLU A 173 -9.25 -10.44 2.51
N TRP A 174 -10.25 -10.80 3.32
CA TRP A 174 -10.08 -10.94 4.77
C TRP A 174 -9.06 -12.02 5.16
N ARG A 175 -8.97 -13.13 4.39
CA ARG A 175 -8.00 -14.19 4.65
C ARG A 175 -6.59 -13.74 4.29
N VAL A 176 -6.42 -13.05 3.16
CA VAL A 176 -5.14 -12.46 2.75
C VAL A 176 -4.63 -11.49 3.82
N VAL A 177 -5.50 -10.61 4.31
CA VAL A 177 -5.14 -9.62 5.35
C VAL A 177 -4.90 -10.30 6.69
N PHE A 178 -5.65 -11.36 7.06
CA PHE A 178 -5.44 -12.12 8.28
C PHE A 178 -4.03 -12.70 8.36
N TYR A 179 -3.60 -13.45 7.35
CA TYR A 179 -2.27 -14.07 7.35
C TYR A 179 -1.15 -13.05 7.30
N PHE A 180 -1.33 -11.94 6.60
CA PHE A 180 -0.38 -10.84 6.62
C PHE A 180 -0.28 -10.21 8.02
N SER A 181 -1.41 -9.94 8.65
CA SER A 181 -1.46 -9.38 10.00
C SER A 181 -0.88 -10.35 11.04
N LEU A 182 -1.17 -11.65 10.92
CA LEU A 182 -0.59 -12.67 11.79
C LEU A 182 0.95 -12.70 11.67
N THR A 183 1.48 -12.69 10.44
CA THR A 183 2.94 -12.65 10.23
C THR A 183 3.55 -11.37 10.81
N GLY A 184 2.90 -10.23 10.59
CA GLY A 184 3.35 -8.95 11.13
C GLY A 184 3.30 -8.90 12.67
N ALA A 185 2.29 -9.52 13.30
CA ALA A 185 2.20 -9.61 14.75
C ALA A 185 3.31 -10.51 15.32
N ILE A 186 3.58 -11.65 14.70
CA ILE A 186 4.67 -12.54 15.15
C ILE A 186 6.02 -11.82 15.04
N LEU A 187 6.35 -11.27 13.86
CA LEU A 187 7.67 -10.65 13.65
C LEU A 187 7.83 -9.34 14.44
N GLY A 188 6.77 -8.51 14.51
CA GLY A 188 6.76 -7.31 15.33
C GLY A 188 6.86 -7.62 16.81
N GLY A 189 6.14 -8.67 17.28
CA GLY A 189 6.19 -9.13 18.65
C GLY A 189 7.57 -9.66 19.06
N LEU A 190 8.19 -10.47 18.20
CA LEU A 190 9.58 -10.94 18.43
C LEU A 190 10.56 -9.76 18.51
N GLY A 191 10.42 -8.76 17.61
CA GLY A 191 11.23 -7.56 17.67
C GLY A 191 11.01 -6.75 18.93
N SER A 192 9.77 -6.61 19.40
CA SER A 192 9.45 -5.88 20.63
C SER A 192 9.90 -6.62 21.89
N LEU A 193 9.86 -7.96 21.89
CA LEU A 193 10.43 -8.76 22.99
C LEU A 193 11.94 -8.60 23.11
N ALA A 194 12.64 -8.42 21.97
CA ALA A 194 14.09 -8.24 21.94
C ALA A 194 14.53 -6.83 22.40
N ILE A 195 13.70 -5.80 22.09
CA ILE A 195 14.04 -4.39 22.37
C ILE A 195 13.43 -3.92 23.70
N GLY A 196 12.27 -4.49 24.09
CA GLY A 196 11.43 -4.09 25.22
C GLY A 196 10.15 -3.41 24.75
N PHE A 197 9.12 -3.44 25.60
CA PHE A 197 7.85 -2.73 25.41
C PHE A 197 7.88 -1.42 26.20
N THR A 198 7.26 -0.39 25.65
CA THR A 198 7.10 0.91 26.29
C THR A 198 5.89 0.89 27.23
N GLU A 199 5.92 1.64 28.32
CA GLU A 199 4.76 1.82 29.19
C GLU A 199 3.58 2.45 28.44
N HIS A 200 2.39 1.88 28.62
CA HIS A 200 1.20 2.30 27.90
C HIS A 200 0.43 3.36 28.69
N THR A 201 0.16 4.47 28.01
CA THR A 201 -0.79 5.47 28.52
C THR A 201 -2.17 5.24 27.89
N PRO A 202 -3.28 5.66 28.53
CA PRO A 202 -4.61 5.52 27.92
C PRO A 202 -4.73 6.18 26.53
N GLY A 203 -4.12 7.38 26.36
CA GLY A 203 -4.07 8.05 25.06
C GLY A 203 -3.23 7.31 24.03
N GLY A 204 -2.09 6.75 24.45
CA GLY A 204 -1.24 5.92 23.61
C GLY A 204 -1.94 4.63 23.15
N ALA A 205 -2.64 3.95 24.06
CA ALA A 205 -3.41 2.75 23.75
C ALA A 205 -4.54 3.04 22.75
N LEU A 206 -5.26 4.15 22.92
CA LEU A 206 -6.27 4.61 21.96
C LEU A 206 -5.65 4.87 20.58
N LEU A 207 -4.48 5.52 20.55
CA LEU A 207 -3.77 5.81 19.29
C LEU A 207 -3.35 4.53 18.59
N LEU A 208 -2.80 3.54 19.31
CA LEU A 208 -2.47 2.22 18.76
C LEU A 208 -3.70 1.49 18.23
N LEU A 209 -4.86 1.61 18.90
CA LEU A 209 -6.13 1.05 18.44
C LEU A 209 -6.57 1.70 17.12
N VAL A 210 -6.52 3.02 17.01
CA VAL A 210 -6.86 3.76 15.77
C VAL A 210 -5.92 3.35 14.64
N ILE A 211 -4.61 3.22 14.90
CA ILE A 211 -3.63 2.71 13.94
C ILE A 211 -4.00 1.30 13.48
N GLY A 212 -4.35 0.40 14.39
CA GLY A 212 -4.70 -0.98 14.07
C GLY A 212 -5.95 -1.08 13.21
N ILE A 213 -7.03 -0.39 13.58
CA ILE A 213 -8.30 -0.41 12.84
C ILE A 213 -8.15 0.26 11.47
N SER A 214 -7.53 1.44 11.40
CA SER A 214 -7.31 2.12 10.11
C SER A 214 -6.43 1.28 9.18
N THR A 215 -5.37 0.64 9.71
CA THR A 215 -4.54 -0.31 8.94
C THR A 215 -5.35 -1.50 8.43
N LEU A 216 -6.17 -2.12 9.27
CA LEU A 216 -7.00 -3.26 8.89
C LEU A 216 -7.92 -2.90 7.72
N LEU A 217 -8.68 -1.82 7.85
CA LEU A 217 -9.61 -1.36 6.82
C LEU A 217 -8.87 -0.95 5.53
N ALA A 218 -7.74 -0.26 5.67
CA ALA A 218 -6.90 0.11 4.53
C ALA A 218 -6.37 -1.14 3.79
N GLN A 219 -5.90 -2.14 4.52
CA GLN A 219 -5.40 -3.40 3.94
C GLN A 219 -6.52 -4.18 3.24
N LEU A 220 -7.73 -4.24 3.78
CA LEU A 220 -8.88 -4.86 3.13
C LEU A 220 -9.23 -4.15 1.82
N ALA A 221 -9.32 -2.82 1.84
CA ALA A 221 -9.61 -2.00 0.67
C ALA A 221 -8.51 -2.15 -0.41
N MET A 222 -7.24 -2.10 -0.02
CA MET A 222 -6.11 -2.28 -0.91
C MET A 222 -6.08 -3.70 -1.51
N THR A 223 -6.30 -4.72 -0.69
CA THR A 223 -6.33 -6.13 -1.14
C THR A 223 -7.44 -6.33 -2.17
N ARG A 224 -8.60 -5.73 -1.97
CA ARG A 224 -9.69 -5.74 -2.95
C ARG A 224 -9.33 -5.00 -4.23
N ALA A 225 -8.68 -3.84 -4.12
CA ALA A 225 -8.26 -3.05 -5.26
C ALA A 225 -7.28 -3.82 -6.17
N TYR A 226 -6.27 -4.45 -5.59
CA TYR A 226 -5.27 -5.22 -6.34
C TYR A 226 -5.75 -6.62 -6.74
N GLY A 227 -6.51 -7.31 -5.88
CA GLY A 227 -6.97 -8.68 -6.13
C GLY A 227 -8.10 -8.78 -7.17
N GLN A 228 -8.96 -7.75 -7.25
CA GLN A 228 -10.15 -7.76 -8.11
C GLN A 228 -10.18 -6.59 -9.11
N GLY A 229 -9.30 -5.60 -8.97
CA GLY A 229 -9.19 -4.44 -9.84
C GLY A 229 -8.16 -4.61 -10.95
N ARG A 230 -8.07 -3.61 -11.85
CA ARG A 230 -6.91 -3.51 -12.74
C ARG A 230 -5.71 -3.01 -11.95
N THR A 231 -4.63 -3.75 -12.01
CA THR A 231 -3.40 -3.51 -11.24
C THR A 231 -2.82 -2.12 -11.53
N GLU A 232 -2.77 -1.73 -12.80
CA GLU A 232 -2.22 -0.44 -13.24
C GLU A 232 -3.05 0.73 -12.71
N THR A 233 -4.38 0.59 -12.72
CA THR A 233 -5.29 1.62 -12.19
C THR A 233 -5.18 1.72 -10.67
N ALA A 234 -5.12 0.59 -9.96
CA ALA A 234 -4.91 0.57 -8.52
C ALA A 234 -3.56 1.19 -8.16
N ALA A 235 -2.49 0.87 -8.91
CA ALA A 235 -1.15 1.43 -8.74
C ALA A 235 -1.12 2.97 -8.93
N SER A 236 -1.77 3.48 -9.98
CA SER A 236 -1.89 4.94 -10.20
C SER A 236 -2.69 5.63 -9.09
N LEU A 237 -3.81 5.03 -8.64
CA LEU A 237 -4.64 5.57 -7.57
C LEU A 237 -3.97 5.50 -6.19
N GLN A 238 -3.00 4.61 -5.97
CA GLN A 238 -2.25 4.54 -4.72
C GLN A 238 -1.51 5.84 -4.41
N PHE A 239 -1.06 6.59 -5.42
CA PHE A 239 -0.39 7.87 -5.23
C PHE A 239 -1.30 8.93 -4.58
N SER A 240 -2.62 8.77 -4.60
CA SER A 240 -3.55 9.66 -3.89
C SER A 240 -3.32 9.67 -2.37
N ALA A 241 -2.68 8.64 -1.81
CA ALA A 241 -2.28 8.65 -0.40
C ALA A 241 -1.31 9.80 -0.08
N VAL A 242 -0.44 10.18 -1.02
CA VAL A 242 0.46 11.33 -0.85
C VAL A 242 -0.36 12.62 -0.75
N VAL A 243 -1.39 12.76 -1.59
CA VAL A 243 -2.29 13.93 -1.57
C VAL A 243 -3.02 14.04 -0.23
N PHE A 244 -3.65 12.95 0.23
CA PHE A 244 -4.35 12.93 1.52
C PHE A 244 -3.39 13.15 2.70
N ALA A 245 -2.18 12.54 2.66
CA ALA A 245 -1.17 12.74 3.69
C ALA A 245 -0.69 14.20 3.74
N SER A 246 -0.54 14.86 2.58
CA SER A 246 -0.16 16.28 2.52
C SER A 246 -1.23 17.17 3.14
N PHE A 247 -2.52 16.93 2.88
CA PHE A 247 -3.60 17.65 3.53
C PHE A 247 -3.64 17.44 5.05
N LEU A 248 -3.42 16.20 5.52
CA LEU A 248 -3.31 15.92 6.95
C LEU A 248 -2.05 16.57 7.56
N GLY A 249 -0.96 16.66 6.80
CA GLY A 249 0.26 17.37 7.17
C GLY A 249 -0.02 18.85 7.48
N VAL A 250 -0.68 19.52 6.55
CA VAL A 250 -1.08 20.93 6.73
C VAL A 250 -2.03 21.12 7.92
N THR A 251 -3.02 20.23 8.08
CA THR A 251 -4.07 20.44 9.10
C THR A 251 -3.68 19.99 10.51
N LEU A 252 -2.78 19.02 10.64
CA LEU A 252 -2.42 18.42 11.95
C LEU A 252 -1.00 18.73 12.41
N PHE A 253 -0.14 19.16 11.49
CA PHE A 253 1.29 19.34 11.77
C PHE A 253 1.82 20.70 11.33
N ASP A 254 0.95 21.60 10.83
CA ASP A 254 1.30 22.91 10.29
C ASP A 254 2.36 22.84 9.17
N ASP A 255 2.39 21.71 8.43
CA ASP A 255 3.29 21.53 7.31
C ASP A 255 2.89 22.49 6.16
N GLU A 256 3.87 23.17 5.53
CA GLU A 256 3.62 24.02 4.38
C GLU A 256 3.76 23.24 3.06
N ILE A 257 2.81 23.38 2.15
CA ILE A 257 2.92 22.82 0.81
C ILE A 257 3.43 23.92 -0.13
N PRO A 258 4.67 23.83 -0.64
CA PRO A 258 5.19 24.80 -1.59
C PRO A 258 4.43 24.75 -2.93
N LEU A 259 4.52 25.81 -3.73
CA LEU A 259 3.76 25.92 -5.00
C LEU A 259 4.00 24.72 -5.93
N ILE A 260 5.23 24.23 -5.98
CA ILE A 260 5.58 23.02 -6.76
C ILE A 260 4.88 21.76 -6.22
N GLY A 261 4.63 21.68 -4.92
CA GLY A 261 3.87 20.59 -4.28
C GLY A 261 2.41 20.61 -4.74
N TRP A 262 1.79 21.78 -4.86
CA TRP A 262 0.44 21.93 -5.41
C TRP A 262 0.35 21.48 -6.87
N ALA A 263 1.37 21.79 -7.69
CA ALA A 263 1.49 21.23 -9.05
C ALA A 263 1.59 19.72 -9.03
N GLY A 264 2.37 19.15 -8.11
CA GLY A 264 2.47 17.70 -7.91
C GLY A 264 1.13 17.05 -7.54
N ILE A 265 0.36 17.64 -6.65
CA ILE A 265 -1.01 17.20 -6.31
C ILE A 265 -1.90 17.17 -7.55
N ALA A 266 -1.89 18.23 -8.36
CA ALA A 266 -2.65 18.30 -9.60
C ALA A 266 -2.26 17.17 -10.58
N VAL A 267 -0.96 16.88 -10.73
CA VAL A 267 -0.45 15.78 -11.57
C VAL A 267 -0.92 14.42 -11.05
N ILE A 268 -0.87 14.16 -9.74
CA ILE A 268 -1.37 12.90 -9.14
C ILE A 268 -2.86 12.72 -9.43
N VAL A 269 -3.66 13.75 -9.19
CA VAL A 269 -5.12 13.71 -9.42
C VAL A 269 -5.43 13.47 -10.90
N ALA A 270 -4.76 14.21 -11.79
CA ALA A 270 -4.94 14.06 -13.25
C ALA A 270 -4.58 12.63 -13.71
N SER A 271 -3.47 12.06 -13.21
CA SER A 271 -3.05 10.69 -13.57
C SER A 271 -4.05 9.65 -13.09
N GLY A 272 -4.60 9.79 -11.87
CA GLY A 272 -5.64 8.91 -11.32
C GLY A 272 -6.94 8.96 -12.11
N ILE A 273 -7.40 10.16 -12.48
CA ILE A 273 -8.59 10.37 -13.33
C ILE A 273 -8.36 9.72 -14.72
N ALA A 274 -7.21 9.99 -15.36
CA ALA A 274 -6.87 9.44 -16.67
C ALA A 274 -6.84 7.90 -16.63
N SER A 275 -6.20 7.30 -15.62
CA SER A 275 -6.13 5.84 -15.42
C SER A 275 -7.52 5.22 -15.27
N THR A 276 -8.38 5.85 -14.50
CA THR A 276 -9.76 5.40 -14.27
C THR A 276 -10.60 5.51 -15.54
N ALA A 277 -10.51 6.63 -16.25
CA ALA A 277 -11.23 6.87 -17.52
C ALA A 277 -10.81 5.88 -18.62
N LEU A 278 -9.49 5.64 -18.78
CA LEU A 278 -8.97 4.65 -19.73
C LEU A 278 -9.51 3.24 -19.43
N THR A 279 -9.55 2.87 -18.16
CA THR A 279 -10.09 1.56 -17.72
C THR A 279 -11.59 1.45 -18.00
N ALA A 280 -12.37 2.49 -17.71
CA ALA A 280 -13.81 2.51 -17.98
C ALA A 280 -14.11 2.41 -19.49
N ARG A 281 -13.41 3.19 -20.32
CA ARG A 281 -13.56 3.16 -21.77
C ARG A 281 -13.29 1.78 -22.37
N ARG A 282 -12.22 1.11 -21.93
CA ARG A 282 -11.88 -0.25 -22.40
C ARG A 282 -12.91 -1.29 -21.97
N ARG A 283 -13.49 -1.14 -20.79
CA ARG A 283 -14.56 -2.03 -20.34
C ARG A 283 -15.79 -1.87 -21.23
N ALA A 284 -16.20 -0.65 -21.52
CA ALA A 284 -17.33 -0.37 -22.41
C ALA A 284 -17.14 -0.97 -23.81
N LEU A 285 -15.93 -0.82 -24.41
CA LEU A 285 -15.61 -1.40 -25.70
C LEU A 285 -15.66 -2.93 -25.71
N ARG A 286 -15.22 -3.60 -24.63
CA ARG A 286 -15.32 -5.06 -24.51
C ARG A 286 -16.76 -5.54 -24.40
N THR A 287 -17.60 -4.85 -23.62
CA THR A 287 -19.03 -5.19 -23.50
C THR A 287 -19.73 -5.03 -24.85
N ALA A 288 -19.49 -3.95 -25.57
CA ALA A 288 -20.06 -3.73 -26.89
C ALA A 288 -19.64 -4.82 -27.91
N SER A 289 -18.40 -5.30 -27.88
CA SER A 289 -17.92 -6.37 -28.77
C SER A 289 -18.49 -7.76 -28.43
N THR A 290 -18.97 -7.98 -27.21
CA THR A 290 -19.63 -9.23 -26.80
C THR A 290 -21.14 -9.22 -27.10
N GLU A 291 -21.77 -8.05 -27.15
CA GLU A 291 -23.20 -7.90 -27.49
C GLU A 291 -23.48 -7.96 -28.98
N PHE A 292 -22.48 -7.64 -29.82
CA PHE A 292 -22.57 -7.76 -31.27
C PHE A 292 -21.43 -8.66 -31.80
N PRO A 293 -21.51 -9.99 -31.64
CA PRO A 293 -20.62 -10.90 -32.35
C PRO A 293 -20.91 -10.74 -33.85
N ASP A 294 -19.84 -10.52 -34.61
CA ASP A 294 -19.82 -10.25 -36.06
C ASP A 294 -20.88 -11.12 -36.78
N ARG A 295 -21.86 -10.46 -37.39
CA ARG A 295 -22.78 -11.09 -38.38
C ARG A 295 -22.09 -11.06 -39.75
N SER A 296 -21.09 -11.91 -39.90
CA SER A 296 -20.51 -12.21 -41.23
C SER A 296 -20.59 -13.69 -41.50
#